data_052461fec6f35426dbc8cc0e3244d9b4
#
_entry.id   052461fec6f35426dbc8cc0e3244d9b4
#
_cell.length_a   1.000
_cell.length_b   1.000
_cell.length_c   1.000
_cell.angle_alpha   90.00
_cell.angle_beta   90.00
_cell.angle_gamma   90.00
#
_symmetry.space_group_name_H-M   'P 1'
#
loop_
_entity.id
_entity.type
_entity.pdbx_description
1 polymer ?
#
loop_
_entity_poly.entity_id
_entity_poly.type
_entity_poly.pdbx_seq_one_letter_code
_entity_poly.pdbx_strand_id
1 'polypeptide(L)'
;MGLLGVPLMRLNSGEPMARSRTKVDEPKLVGSSDLGVLALHRPIPHGLKKAIDYIRGHVNGNMSIADLVAHCGVPERTLRKHFLAFFAVSPLTFWRQLRLAAARACLLEGSKDTSVTEVSARFGFGHFGRFAQDYRRHFGEMPSETLRRSRLERRERESRPRNRALYDTGSIPAAPTSLRDRPSIAVLPLQNSATDPDCRAFGEYVAEGIATVLCRVRSLSVTVPKPFRVRMADPQKAARDVGTRYLLTGRIAQTGNRVRVNIRLLDAETDVHVWGDTYDGLIKDLFELADRVTGGVMRAILPQIRGSEIERARRKHPENLAAYGLTMRAFPFVFASNPAAAKQGLEFLSRAIEIEPDYAPAAALAAWCYAQLVLYNGTPSPNQARREALSLSERAGILDPDDPIVLTARCAVHTMAGQLDHAGALIARALNLDPSLVWAWERSGWVNAYSGNGEAAVKHFDQATRLDPRRPNANRLTGLGCAHFDAGRYEEAALSKRAALREDPGTAWINRSLTVSYVRLGDRLAALDSLEALRRYSPDITIGKIVHSLPFTQDFLDRVADGLDDLGLSA
;
A
#
# COMPACT_ATOMS: atom_id res chain seq x y z
N MET A 1 -59.77 12.18 -35.42
CA MET A 1 -59.96 13.61 -35.09
C MET A 1 -58.75 13.99 -34.25
N GLY A 2 -57.85 14.73 -34.66
CA GLY A 2 -57.53 15.87 -35.46
C GLY A 2 -56.21 16.32 -34.90
N LEU A 3 -55.12 16.34 -35.59
CA LEU A 3 -54.54 17.30 -36.54
C LEU A 3 -53.88 18.53 -35.89
N LEU A 4 -52.57 18.66 -36.17
CA LEU A 4 -51.82 19.89 -36.48
C LEU A 4 -51.32 20.72 -35.27
N GLY A 5 -50.11 21.24 -35.20
CA GLY A 5 -49.23 21.71 -36.29
C GLY A 5 -47.89 22.20 -35.74
N VAL A 6 -46.92 22.11 -36.59
CA VAL A 6 -45.61 22.75 -36.52
C VAL A 6 -45.74 24.21 -36.97
N PRO A 7 -44.91 25.15 -36.50
CA PRO A 7 -44.21 25.96 -37.50
C PRO A 7 -42.70 26.10 -37.26
N LEU A 8 -41.98 25.91 -38.33
CA LEU A 8 -40.68 26.46 -38.66
C LEU A 8 -40.71 28.00 -38.67
N MET A 9 -39.73 28.67 -38.12
CA MET A 9 -39.20 29.94 -38.62
C MET A 9 -37.77 30.21 -38.13
N ARG A 10 -36.86 30.15 -39.11
CA ARG A 10 -35.93 31.15 -39.63
C ARG A 10 -34.68 31.47 -38.83
N LEU A 11 -33.61 31.20 -39.52
CA LEU A 11 -32.25 31.72 -39.41
C LEU A 11 -32.20 33.25 -39.31
N ASN A 12 -31.39 33.78 -38.42
CA ASN A 12 -30.61 34.98 -38.68
C ASN A 12 -29.30 35.04 -37.90
N SER A 13 -28.23 35.05 -38.67
CA SER A 13 -26.97 35.80 -38.61
C SER A 13 -26.34 36.20 -37.27
N GLY A 14 -25.17 35.60 -36.94
CA GLY A 14 -23.97 36.37 -36.75
C GLY A 14 -23.68 36.89 -35.35
N GLU A 15 -22.95 36.08 -34.54
CA GLU A 15 -21.95 36.63 -33.64
C GLU A 15 -20.90 35.54 -33.27
N PRO A 16 -19.65 35.92 -32.90
CA PRO A 16 -18.51 35.04 -33.03
C PRO A 16 -18.42 34.04 -31.85
N MET A 17 -18.09 32.78 -32.18
CA MET A 17 -17.76 31.72 -31.25
C MET A 17 -16.73 32.17 -30.21
N ALA A 18 -17.18 32.38 -28.99
CA ALA A 18 -16.32 32.37 -27.81
C ALA A 18 -15.72 30.97 -27.65
N ARG A 19 -14.43 30.86 -27.86
CA ARG A 19 -13.67 29.63 -27.56
C ARG A 19 -13.87 29.26 -26.11
N SER A 20 -14.70 28.24 -25.85
CA SER A 20 -14.77 27.53 -24.60
C SER A 20 -13.37 26.95 -24.31
N ARG A 21 -12.63 27.61 -23.43
CA ARG A 21 -11.47 27.03 -22.79
C ARG A 21 -11.99 25.94 -21.86
N THR A 22 -11.99 24.71 -22.32
CA THR A 22 -12.01 23.54 -21.44
C THR A 22 -10.90 23.74 -20.42
N LYS A 23 -11.27 23.89 -19.14
CA LYS A 23 -10.36 23.79 -18.02
C LYS A 23 -9.74 22.40 -18.09
N VAL A 24 -8.47 22.33 -18.49
CA VAL A 24 -7.64 21.17 -18.29
C VAL A 24 -7.45 21.09 -16.78
N ASP A 25 -7.96 20.01 -16.18
CA ASP A 25 -7.71 19.71 -14.77
C ASP A 25 -6.20 19.72 -14.50
N GLU A 26 -5.77 20.56 -13.55
CA GLU A 26 -4.37 20.64 -13.13
C GLU A 26 -3.94 19.29 -12.56
N PRO A 27 -2.80 18.72 -13.00
CA PRO A 27 -2.32 17.44 -12.49
C PRO A 27 -1.95 17.58 -11.01
N LYS A 28 -2.52 16.70 -10.18
CA LYS A 28 -2.19 16.55 -8.76
C LYS A 28 -0.71 16.16 -8.60
N LEU A 29 -0.07 16.85 -7.72
CA LEU A 29 1.26 16.81 -7.15
C LEU A 29 1.99 15.49 -7.07
N VAL A 30 3.23 15.50 -7.55
CA VAL A 30 4.26 14.47 -7.33
C VAL A 30 5.12 14.89 -6.14
N GLY A 31 4.96 14.24 -4.98
CA GLY A 31 5.83 14.40 -3.82
C GLY A 31 7.16 13.67 -4.03
N SER A 32 8.18 13.96 -3.20
CA SER A 32 9.49 13.31 -3.27
C SER A 32 9.43 11.77 -3.10
N SER A 33 8.32 11.23 -2.59
CA SER A 33 8.02 9.79 -2.47
C SER A 33 7.59 9.14 -3.78
N ASP A 34 7.08 9.92 -4.76
CA ASP A 34 6.52 9.38 -6.00
C ASP A 34 7.61 8.95 -7.01
N LEU A 35 8.85 9.41 -6.81
CA LEU A 35 9.99 9.06 -7.65
C LEU A 35 10.38 7.58 -7.57
N GLY A 36 10.14 6.93 -6.43
CA GLY A 36 10.39 5.50 -6.24
C GLY A 36 9.36 4.58 -6.90
N VAL A 37 8.12 5.05 -7.04
CA VAL A 37 6.99 4.26 -7.56
C VAL A 37 6.97 4.23 -9.08
N LEU A 38 7.35 5.34 -9.73
CA LEU A 38 7.43 5.42 -11.19
C LEU A 38 8.58 4.61 -11.80
N ALA A 39 9.64 4.36 -11.02
CA ALA A 39 10.77 3.52 -11.43
C ALA A 39 10.44 2.02 -11.55
N LEU A 40 9.33 1.56 -10.96
CA LEU A 40 8.94 0.14 -10.97
C LEU A 40 8.27 -0.31 -12.29
N HIS A 41 7.86 0.61 -13.15
CA HIS A 41 7.05 0.29 -14.35
C HIS A 41 7.69 0.67 -15.69
N ARG A 42 8.75 1.49 -15.67
CA ARG A 42 9.58 1.80 -16.86
C ARG A 42 11.02 2.09 -16.40
N PRO A 43 12.03 1.54 -17.07
CA PRO A 43 13.42 1.93 -16.78
C PRO A 43 13.55 3.44 -17.00
N ILE A 44 13.99 4.15 -15.97
CA ILE A 44 14.21 5.60 -16.06
C ILE A 44 15.38 5.84 -17.02
N PRO A 45 15.19 6.60 -18.11
CA PRO A 45 16.26 6.93 -19.02
C PRO A 45 17.45 7.55 -18.27
N HIS A 46 18.68 7.15 -18.61
CA HIS A 46 19.89 7.61 -17.92
C HIS A 46 19.99 9.15 -17.83
N GLY A 47 19.64 9.85 -18.91
CA GLY A 47 19.58 11.32 -18.91
C GLY A 47 18.55 11.91 -17.95
N LEU A 48 17.40 11.24 -17.78
CA LEU A 48 16.37 11.67 -16.82
C LEU A 48 16.85 11.46 -15.37
N LYS A 49 17.55 10.35 -15.08
CA LYS A 49 18.14 10.10 -13.76
C LYS A 49 19.17 11.19 -13.41
N LYS A 50 20.10 11.46 -14.32
CA LYS A 50 21.08 12.56 -14.15
C LYS A 50 20.39 13.92 -13.90
N ALA A 51 19.30 14.20 -14.59
CA ALA A 51 18.54 15.44 -14.42
C ALA A 51 17.92 15.54 -13.02
N ILE A 52 17.33 14.46 -12.54
CA ILE A 52 16.73 14.39 -11.20
C ILE A 52 17.80 14.61 -10.11
N ASP A 53 18.94 13.95 -10.23
CA ASP A 53 20.05 14.06 -9.28
C ASP A 53 20.62 15.49 -9.27
N TYR A 54 20.78 16.10 -10.45
CA TYR A 54 21.20 17.50 -10.56
C TYR A 54 20.19 18.46 -9.93
N ILE A 55 18.89 18.29 -10.19
CA ILE A 55 17.80 19.09 -9.60
C ILE A 55 17.82 18.97 -8.07
N ARG A 56 18.01 17.77 -7.53
CA ARG A 56 18.10 17.52 -6.07
C ARG A 56 19.30 18.24 -5.43
N GLY A 57 20.44 18.24 -6.10
CA GLY A 57 21.63 18.98 -5.64
C GLY A 57 21.47 20.51 -5.65
N HIS A 58 20.51 21.03 -6.43
CA HIS A 58 20.29 22.47 -6.62
C HIS A 58 18.96 22.98 -6.05
N VAL A 59 18.43 22.33 -5.01
CA VAL A 59 17.18 22.75 -4.35
C VAL A 59 17.33 24.11 -3.66
N ASN A 60 18.52 24.47 -3.18
CA ASN A 60 18.80 25.73 -2.49
C ASN A 60 19.38 26.82 -3.40
N GLY A 61 19.54 26.56 -4.70
CA GLY A 61 20.22 27.44 -5.65
C GLY A 61 19.34 27.94 -6.79
N ASN A 62 19.96 28.67 -7.71
CA ASN A 62 19.37 28.98 -9.00
C ASN A 62 19.76 27.92 -10.03
N MET A 63 18.82 27.53 -10.86
CA MET A 63 19.03 26.56 -11.93
C MET A 63 18.28 27.01 -13.18
N SER A 64 18.93 26.96 -14.31
CA SER A 64 18.29 27.16 -15.61
C SER A 64 18.08 25.81 -16.34
N ILE A 65 17.22 25.82 -17.32
CA ILE A 65 17.04 24.63 -18.18
C ILE A 65 18.32 24.34 -19.00
N ALA A 66 19.08 25.37 -19.32
CA ALA A 66 20.35 25.25 -20.03
C ALA A 66 21.40 24.49 -19.19
N ASP A 67 21.51 24.82 -17.90
CA ASP A 67 22.40 24.14 -16.95
C ASP A 67 22.04 22.65 -16.85
N LEU A 68 20.75 22.37 -16.75
CA LEU A 68 20.23 21.01 -16.66
C LEU A 68 20.55 20.19 -17.94
N VAL A 69 20.34 20.81 -19.11
CA VAL A 69 20.67 20.19 -20.42
C VAL A 69 22.16 19.92 -20.55
N ALA A 70 23.00 20.88 -20.17
CA ALA A 70 24.45 20.76 -20.22
C ALA A 70 24.95 19.62 -19.30
N HIS A 71 24.38 19.51 -18.09
CA HIS A 71 24.76 18.45 -17.15
C HIS A 71 24.31 17.06 -17.61
N CYS A 72 23.12 16.94 -18.17
CA CYS A 72 22.54 15.64 -18.55
C CYS A 72 23.02 15.12 -19.90
N GLY A 73 23.51 15.99 -20.77
CA GLY A 73 23.86 15.65 -22.14
C GLY A 73 22.68 15.23 -23.02
N VAL A 74 21.46 15.66 -22.67
CA VAL A 74 20.20 15.31 -23.36
C VAL A 74 19.55 16.58 -23.86
N PRO A 75 19.11 16.64 -25.15
CA PRO A 75 18.42 17.80 -25.70
C PRO A 75 17.19 18.22 -24.87
N GLU A 76 16.95 19.51 -24.73
CA GLU A 76 15.85 20.07 -23.93
C GLU A 76 14.50 19.45 -24.27
N ARG A 77 14.20 19.30 -25.59
CA ARG A 77 12.93 18.70 -26.05
C ARG A 77 12.76 17.26 -25.53
N THR A 78 13.82 16.47 -25.52
CA THR A 78 13.81 15.09 -25.03
C THR A 78 13.66 15.08 -23.51
N LEU A 79 14.36 15.96 -22.81
CA LEU A 79 14.27 16.10 -21.35
C LEU A 79 12.84 16.51 -20.93
N ARG A 80 12.24 17.50 -21.60
CA ARG A 80 10.83 17.90 -21.36
C ARG A 80 9.87 16.75 -21.61
N LYS A 81 10.06 15.99 -22.70
CA LYS A 81 9.24 14.80 -23.00
C LYS A 81 9.33 13.75 -21.91
N HIS A 82 10.55 13.47 -21.41
CA HIS A 82 10.75 12.53 -20.32
C HIS A 82 10.08 13.01 -19.03
N PHE A 83 10.28 14.26 -18.62
CA PHE A 83 9.62 14.80 -17.42
C PHE A 83 8.09 14.77 -17.52
N LEU A 84 7.52 15.11 -18.67
CA LEU A 84 6.08 15.01 -18.88
C LEU A 84 5.58 13.55 -18.81
N ALA A 85 6.33 12.62 -19.41
CA ALA A 85 5.94 11.21 -19.46
C ALA A 85 6.06 10.49 -18.10
N PHE A 86 7.01 10.94 -17.23
CA PHE A 86 7.28 10.31 -15.94
C PHE A 86 6.65 11.06 -14.75
N PHE A 87 6.50 12.38 -14.84
CA PHE A 87 6.05 13.22 -13.72
C PHE A 87 4.86 14.11 -14.06
N ALA A 88 4.35 14.07 -15.28
CA ALA A 88 3.27 14.92 -15.80
C ALA A 88 3.54 16.44 -15.66
N VAL A 89 4.79 16.86 -15.40
CA VAL A 89 5.19 18.26 -15.23
C VAL A 89 6.47 18.56 -16.01
N SER A 90 6.78 19.85 -16.24
CA SER A 90 8.05 20.26 -16.84
C SER A 90 9.21 20.14 -15.84
N PRO A 91 10.50 20.06 -16.32
CA PRO A 91 11.67 20.01 -15.44
C PRO A 91 11.71 21.17 -14.43
N LEU A 92 11.43 22.39 -14.87
CA LEU A 92 11.43 23.56 -14.00
C LEU A 92 10.25 23.58 -13.02
N THR A 93 9.09 23.07 -13.42
CA THR A 93 7.95 22.88 -12.52
C THR A 93 8.27 21.84 -11.46
N PHE A 94 8.90 20.73 -11.83
CA PHE A 94 9.37 19.69 -10.92
C PHE A 94 10.38 20.26 -9.89
N TRP A 95 11.37 21.01 -10.35
CA TRP A 95 12.32 21.69 -9.46
C TRP A 95 11.63 22.67 -8.50
N ARG A 96 10.67 23.46 -9.00
CA ARG A 96 9.89 24.39 -8.15
C ARG A 96 9.09 23.66 -7.08
N GLN A 97 8.49 22.51 -7.39
CA GLN A 97 7.77 21.69 -6.43
C GLN A 97 8.70 21.13 -5.35
N LEU A 98 9.89 20.65 -5.70
CA LEU A 98 10.88 20.19 -4.73
C LEU A 98 11.33 21.32 -3.79
N ARG A 99 11.52 22.53 -4.30
CA ARG A 99 11.87 23.72 -3.48
C ARG A 99 10.74 24.07 -2.51
N LEU A 100 9.47 24.02 -2.94
CA LEU A 100 8.32 24.25 -2.07
C LEU A 100 8.21 23.18 -0.99
N ALA A 101 8.47 21.91 -1.30
CA ALA A 101 8.48 20.82 -0.34
C ALA A 101 9.60 20.97 0.70
N ALA A 102 10.82 21.36 0.27
CA ALA A 102 11.94 21.62 1.17
C ALA A 102 11.68 22.85 2.06
N ALA A 103 11.08 23.91 1.52
CA ALA A 103 10.66 25.08 2.30
C ALA A 103 9.61 24.70 3.37
N ARG A 104 8.65 23.83 3.03
CA ARG A 104 7.64 23.32 3.99
C ARG A 104 8.30 22.53 5.11
N ALA A 105 9.20 21.61 4.79
CA ALA A 105 9.95 20.86 5.80
C ALA A 105 10.67 21.79 6.77
N CYS A 106 11.36 22.82 6.26
CA CYS A 106 12.04 23.83 7.06
C CYS A 106 11.07 24.64 7.95
N LEU A 107 9.85 24.95 7.47
CA LEU A 107 8.83 25.65 8.27
C LEU A 107 8.23 24.74 9.35
N LEU A 108 8.10 23.45 9.09
CA LEU A 108 7.63 22.46 10.07
C LEU A 108 8.67 22.15 11.15
N GLU A 109 9.95 22.16 10.81
CA GLU A 109 11.06 22.03 11.76
C GLU A 109 11.34 23.33 12.53
N GLY A 110 10.77 24.46 12.11
CA GLY A 110 11.06 25.83 12.47
C GLY A 110 11.47 26.08 13.91
N SER A 111 12.64 26.66 14.14
CA SER A 111 13.12 27.20 15.42
C SER A 111 12.35 28.48 15.80
N LYS A 112 12.60 29.03 17.02
CA LYS A 112 12.01 30.31 17.43
C LYS A 112 12.39 31.45 16.46
N ASP A 113 13.55 31.36 15.83
CA ASP A 113 14.10 32.38 14.95
C ASP A 113 13.76 32.18 13.47
N THR A 114 13.16 31.02 13.09
CA THR A 114 12.80 30.75 11.69
C THR A 114 11.72 31.73 11.20
N SER A 115 12.01 32.50 10.16
CA SER A 115 11.03 33.38 9.51
C SER A 115 10.63 32.85 8.13
N VAL A 116 9.39 33.13 7.72
CA VAL A 116 8.90 32.74 6.38
C VAL A 116 9.70 33.41 5.28
N THR A 117 10.14 34.66 5.52
CA THR A 117 10.97 35.44 4.58
C THR A 117 12.34 34.80 4.40
N GLU A 118 12.99 34.40 5.50
CA GLU A 118 14.29 33.73 5.48
C GLU A 118 14.20 32.37 4.75
N VAL A 119 13.15 31.56 5.05
CA VAL A 119 12.93 30.30 4.37
C VAL A 119 12.70 30.52 2.87
N SER A 120 11.90 31.52 2.48
CA SER A 120 11.68 31.82 1.06
C SER A 120 12.98 32.20 0.35
N ALA A 121 13.83 33.04 0.98
CA ALA A 121 15.13 33.43 0.45
C ALA A 121 16.11 32.26 0.36
N ARG A 122 16.19 31.42 1.42
CA ARG A 122 17.05 30.22 1.48
C ARG A 122 16.81 29.26 0.34
N PHE A 123 15.53 29.07 -0.03
CA PHE A 123 15.15 28.22 -1.14
C PHE A 123 15.01 28.97 -2.48
N GLY A 124 15.61 30.19 -2.59
CA GLY A 124 15.77 30.94 -3.83
C GLY A 124 14.47 31.49 -4.41
N PHE A 125 13.44 31.76 -3.61
CA PHE A 125 12.25 32.45 -4.04
C PHE A 125 12.45 33.97 -3.94
N GLY A 126 12.75 34.62 -5.06
CA GLY A 126 13.08 36.05 -5.10
C GLY A 126 11.92 37.01 -4.78
N HIS A 127 10.66 36.53 -4.76
CA HIS A 127 9.48 37.34 -4.48
C HIS A 127 8.58 36.62 -3.46
N PHE A 128 8.54 37.15 -2.25
CA PHE A 128 7.77 36.59 -1.13
C PHE A 128 6.26 36.40 -1.46
N GLY A 129 5.62 37.38 -2.09
CA GLY A 129 4.20 37.30 -2.45
C GLY A 129 3.90 36.16 -3.44
N ARG A 130 4.80 35.96 -4.41
CA ARG A 130 4.67 34.86 -5.39
C ARG A 130 4.96 33.51 -4.73
N PHE A 131 5.93 33.44 -3.82
CA PHE A 131 6.18 32.24 -2.99
C PHE A 131 4.97 31.86 -2.17
N ALA A 132 4.35 32.81 -1.46
CA ALA A 132 3.18 32.54 -0.63
C ALA A 132 1.98 32.04 -1.43
N GLN A 133 1.73 32.63 -2.62
CA GLN A 133 0.67 32.16 -3.52
C GLN A 133 0.94 30.76 -4.07
N ASP A 134 2.16 30.47 -4.50
CA ASP A 134 2.55 29.16 -5.00
C ASP A 134 2.49 28.10 -3.89
N TYR A 135 2.94 28.45 -2.68
CA TYR A 135 2.88 27.60 -1.51
C TYR A 135 1.42 27.26 -1.17
N ARG A 136 0.54 28.28 -1.10
CA ARG A 136 -0.90 28.08 -0.86
C ARG A 136 -1.55 27.22 -1.93
N ARG A 137 -1.24 27.47 -3.21
CA ARG A 137 -1.75 26.66 -4.33
C ARG A 137 -1.30 25.21 -4.22
N HIS A 138 -0.09 24.98 -3.69
CA HIS A 138 0.52 23.68 -3.60
C HIS A 138 0.09 22.88 -2.36
N PHE A 139 -0.03 23.51 -1.20
CA PHE A 139 -0.28 22.85 0.08
C PHE A 139 -1.63 23.19 0.71
N GLY A 140 -2.43 24.05 0.10
CA GLY A 140 -3.74 24.45 0.60
C GLY A 140 -3.71 25.44 1.77
N GLU A 141 -2.53 25.78 2.31
CA GLU A 141 -2.34 26.66 3.46
C GLU A 141 -1.25 27.70 3.18
N MET A 142 -1.25 28.82 3.91
CA MET A 142 -0.18 29.82 3.80
C MET A 142 1.10 29.37 4.52
N PRO A 143 2.31 29.76 4.07
CA PRO A 143 3.58 29.44 4.77
C PRO A 143 3.57 29.90 6.24
N SER A 144 2.97 31.05 6.51
CA SER A 144 2.81 31.59 7.87
C SER A 144 1.89 30.73 8.76
N GLU A 145 0.88 30.09 8.17
CA GLU A 145 -0.01 29.17 8.89
C GLU A 145 0.73 27.89 9.26
N THR A 146 1.51 27.32 8.32
CA THR A 146 2.38 26.18 8.58
C THR A 146 3.35 26.47 9.73
N LEU A 147 4.04 27.60 9.71
CA LEU A 147 4.99 27.99 10.74
C LEU A 147 4.32 28.25 12.09
N ARG A 148 3.15 28.90 12.10
CA ARG A 148 2.37 29.16 13.31
C ARG A 148 1.93 27.85 13.96
N ARG A 149 1.42 26.89 13.18
CA ARG A 149 1.01 25.57 13.67
C ARG A 149 2.21 24.83 14.27
N SER A 150 3.33 24.77 13.59
CA SER A 150 4.57 24.14 14.08
C SER A 150 5.04 24.75 15.41
N ARG A 151 4.95 26.08 15.56
CA ARG A 151 5.30 26.78 16.81
C ARG A 151 4.33 26.51 17.95
N LEU A 152 3.02 26.37 17.66
CA LEU A 152 2.02 25.99 18.66
C LEU A 152 2.26 24.58 19.17
N GLU A 153 2.44 23.62 18.26
CA GLU A 153 2.73 22.21 18.58
C GLU A 153 4.05 22.08 19.39
N ARG A 154 5.04 22.90 19.08
CA ARG A 154 6.28 22.94 19.86
C ARG A 154 6.08 23.54 21.25
N ARG A 155 5.35 24.65 21.37
CA ARG A 155 5.02 25.26 22.67
C ARG A 155 4.22 24.32 23.56
N GLU A 156 3.28 23.58 22.98
CA GLU A 156 2.53 22.54 23.69
C GLU A 156 3.42 21.38 24.15
N ARG A 157 4.44 21.01 23.37
CA ARG A 157 5.46 20.03 23.76
C ARG A 157 6.42 20.59 24.84
N GLU A 158 6.77 21.86 24.78
CA GLU A 158 7.68 22.54 25.74
C GLU A 158 6.95 22.92 27.04
N SER A 159 5.68 23.25 27.00
CA SER A 159 4.84 23.61 28.16
C SER A 159 4.34 22.40 28.93
N ARG A 160 4.48 21.18 28.42
CA ARG A 160 4.35 19.98 29.24
C ARG A 160 5.47 19.97 30.25
N PRO A 161 5.21 20.00 31.58
CA PRO A 161 6.26 20.09 32.59
C PRO A 161 7.26 18.96 32.35
N ARG A 162 8.52 19.33 32.09
CA ARG A 162 9.65 18.42 32.19
C ARG A 162 9.78 18.03 33.66
N ASN A 163 9.07 16.99 34.05
CA ASN A 163 9.29 16.34 35.33
C ASN A 163 10.68 15.67 35.29
N ARG A 164 11.71 16.49 35.60
CA ARG A 164 13.10 16.05 35.75
C ARG A 164 13.35 15.40 37.13
N ALA A 165 12.33 15.17 37.88
CA ALA A 165 12.41 14.49 39.15
C ALA A 165 11.42 13.35 39.13
N LEU A 166 11.82 12.21 38.61
CA LEU A 166 11.25 10.88 38.90
C LEU A 166 11.96 9.83 38.03
N TYR A 167 13.29 9.71 38.20
CA TYR A 167 13.90 8.39 38.17
C TYR A 167 13.61 7.73 39.53
N ASP A 168 12.37 7.74 39.89
CA ASP A 168 11.85 6.88 40.93
C ASP A 168 10.68 6.10 40.33
N THR A 169 10.69 4.82 40.52
CA THR A 169 9.79 3.80 40.03
C THR A 169 8.32 4.14 40.31
N GLY A 170 7.63 4.77 39.37
CA GLY A 170 6.20 5.08 39.52
C GLY A 170 5.59 5.70 38.28
N SER A 171 4.94 4.88 37.45
CA SER A 171 3.87 5.21 36.49
C SER A 171 4.10 6.42 35.57
N ILE A 172 4.82 6.18 34.47
CA ILE A 172 4.61 6.95 33.22
C ILE A 172 3.13 6.78 32.85
N PRO A 173 2.35 7.86 32.60
CA PRO A 173 1.01 7.70 32.04
C PRO A 173 1.16 6.86 30.77
N ALA A 174 0.47 5.73 30.76
CA ALA A 174 0.60 4.72 29.72
C ALA A 174 0.36 5.38 28.36
N ALA A 175 1.35 5.34 27.48
CA ALA A 175 1.10 5.52 26.06
C ALA A 175 -0.09 4.61 25.69
N PRO A 176 -0.97 5.04 24.74
CA PRO A 176 -2.09 4.20 24.32
C PRO A 176 -1.62 2.76 24.18
N THR A 177 -2.34 1.83 24.75
CA THR A 177 -1.96 0.42 24.87
C THR A 177 -1.53 -0.18 23.53
N SER A 178 -2.11 0.30 22.42
CA SER A 178 -1.78 -0.05 21.05
C SER A 178 -0.34 0.25 20.61
N LEU A 179 0.28 1.30 21.13
CA LEU A 179 1.67 1.64 20.79
C LEU A 179 2.69 0.74 21.49
N ARG A 180 2.33 0.18 22.66
CA ARG A 180 3.21 -0.73 23.41
C ARG A 180 3.19 -2.16 22.86
N ASP A 181 2.09 -2.57 22.23
CA ASP A 181 1.92 -3.93 21.72
C ASP A 181 2.36 -4.10 20.26
N ARG A 182 2.61 -3.01 19.53
CA ARG A 182 3.16 -3.09 18.17
C ARG A 182 4.52 -3.77 18.16
N PRO A 183 4.80 -4.62 17.15
CA PRO A 183 6.12 -5.20 17.01
C PRO A 183 7.18 -4.11 16.89
N SER A 184 8.20 -4.21 17.71
CA SER A 184 9.35 -3.31 17.69
C SER A 184 10.55 -4.02 17.08
N ILE A 185 11.27 -3.33 16.20
CA ILE A 185 12.47 -3.84 15.53
C ILE A 185 13.65 -2.89 15.75
N ALA A 186 14.79 -3.44 16.12
CA ALA A 186 16.05 -2.73 16.10
C ALA A 186 16.86 -3.15 14.88
N VAL A 187 17.36 -2.17 14.13
CA VAL A 187 18.30 -2.39 13.04
C VAL A 187 19.69 -2.10 13.53
N LEU A 188 20.50 -3.15 13.68
CA LEU A 188 21.90 -3.01 14.10
C LEU A 188 22.81 -2.73 12.91
N PRO A 189 23.90 -1.95 13.12
CA PRO A 189 24.96 -1.84 12.12
C PRO A 189 25.45 -3.22 11.70
N LEU A 190 25.65 -3.44 10.40
CA LEU A 190 26.14 -4.72 9.91
C LEU A 190 27.59 -4.93 10.33
N GLN A 191 27.89 -6.11 10.91
CA GLN A 191 29.25 -6.49 11.27
C GLN A 191 30.08 -6.56 9.99
N ASN A 192 31.21 -5.88 10.00
CA ASN A 192 32.07 -5.81 8.83
C ASN A 192 33.46 -6.39 9.14
N SER A 193 33.83 -7.44 8.42
CA SER A 193 35.16 -8.04 8.43
C SER A 193 36.03 -7.60 7.25
N ALA A 194 35.56 -6.64 6.43
CA ALA A 194 36.31 -6.15 5.28
C ALA A 194 37.44 -5.23 5.71
N THR A 195 38.56 -5.32 5.01
CA THR A 195 39.72 -4.45 5.18
C THR A 195 39.56 -3.12 4.45
N ASP A 196 38.74 -3.10 3.40
CA ASP A 196 38.49 -1.93 2.56
C ASP A 196 37.63 -0.89 3.31
N PRO A 197 38.06 0.40 3.36
CA PRO A 197 37.32 1.47 4.02
C PRO A 197 35.90 1.70 3.43
N ASP A 198 35.74 1.58 2.10
CA ASP A 198 34.45 1.77 1.43
C ASP A 198 33.45 0.68 1.82
N CYS A 199 33.92 -0.57 1.95
CA CYS A 199 33.12 -1.65 2.47
C CYS A 199 32.74 -1.46 3.95
N ARG A 200 33.53 -0.74 4.75
CA ARG A 200 33.18 -0.46 6.15
C ARG A 200 32.03 0.55 6.24
N ALA A 201 32.13 1.65 5.51
CA ALA A 201 31.07 2.65 5.43
C ALA A 201 29.77 2.07 4.82
N PHE A 202 29.89 1.12 3.91
CA PHE A 202 28.76 0.45 3.29
C PHE A 202 27.84 -0.27 4.29
N GLY A 203 28.38 -0.88 5.35
CA GLY A 203 27.57 -1.56 6.37
C GLY A 203 26.64 -0.63 7.15
N GLU A 204 27.12 0.57 7.48
CA GLU A 204 26.32 1.61 8.13
C GLU A 204 25.27 2.16 7.15
N TYR A 205 25.66 2.42 5.91
CA TYR A 205 24.76 2.92 4.87
C TYR A 205 23.58 1.96 4.59
N VAL A 206 23.85 0.66 4.48
CA VAL A 206 22.79 -0.36 4.28
C VAL A 206 21.86 -0.44 5.49
N ALA A 207 22.41 -0.43 6.71
CA ALA A 207 21.59 -0.48 7.94
C ALA A 207 20.68 0.76 8.06
N GLU A 208 21.22 1.95 7.77
CA GLU A 208 20.46 3.20 7.78
C GLU A 208 19.39 3.22 6.67
N GLY A 209 19.71 2.73 5.47
CA GLY A 209 18.77 2.57 4.37
C GLY A 209 17.60 1.66 4.75
N ILE A 210 17.88 0.50 5.33
CA ILE A 210 16.85 -0.44 5.80
C ILE A 210 15.99 0.22 6.90
N ALA A 211 16.60 0.84 7.90
CA ALA A 211 15.87 1.52 8.96
C ALA A 211 14.96 2.63 8.43
N THR A 212 15.45 3.43 7.49
CA THR A 212 14.69 4.52 6.85
C THR A 212 13.44 3.99 6.16
N VAL A 213 13.55 2.86 5.45
CA VAL A 213 12.40 2.28 4.75
C VAL A 213 11.44 1.61 5.72
N LEU A 214 11.95 0.90 6.75
CA LEU A 214 11.11 0.30 7.79
C LEU A 214 10.35 1.34 8.63
N CYS A 215 10.91 2.53 8.87
CA CYS A 215 10.22 3.62 9.57
C CYS A 215 8.94 4.11 8.86
N ARG A 216 8.77 3.82 7.57
CA ARG A 216 7.54 4.14 6.83
C ARG A 216 6.39 3.19 7.15
N VAL A 217 6.70 2.04 7.73
CA VAL A 217 5.71 1.01 8.08
C VAL A 217 5.09 1.33 9.44
N ARG A 218 3.88 1.89 9.44
CA ARG A 218 3.18 2.35 10.65
C ARG A 218 2.91 1.25 11.68
N SER A 219 2.81 0.00 11.24
CA SER A 219 2.60 -1.15 12.14
C SER A 219 3.87 -1.59 12.89
N LEU A 220 5.04 -0.99 12.60
CA LEU A 220 6.31 -1.27 13.24
C LEU A 220 6.82 -0.07 14.04
N SER A 221 7.42 -0.36 15.20
CA SER A 221 8.24 0.60 15.94
C SER A 221 9.72 0.31 15.63
N VAL A 222 10.39 1.22 14.92
CA VAL A 222 11.77 1.03 14.46
C VAL A 222 12.73 1.81 15.35
N THR A 223 13.78 1.14 15.83
CA THR A 223 14.83 1.73 16.64
C THR A 223 16.18 1.49 15.96
N VAL A 224 16.97 2.56 15.83
CA VAL A 224 18.38 2.46 15.40
C VAL A 224 19.24 2.75 16.62
N PRO A 225 19.83 1.73 17.25
CA PRO A 225 20.67 1.94 18.43
C PRO A 225 21.95 2.67 18.07
N LYS A 226 22.35 3.64 18.89
CA LYS A 226 23.66 4.29 18.73
C LYS A 226 24.79 3.28 18.95
N PRO A 227 25.87 3.29 18.14
CA PRO A 227 26.94 2.27 18.18
C PRO A 227 27.59 2.06 19.56
N PHE A 228 27.58 3.08 20.43
CA PHE A 228 28.19 3.03 21.77
C PHE A 228 27.44 2.18 22.82
N ARG A 229 26.18 1.80 22.56
CA ARG A 229 25.35 1.12 23.57
C ARG A 229 25.21 -0.39 23.36
N VAL A 230 25.66 -0.92 22.25
CA VAL A 230 25.44 -2.34 21.92
C VAL A 230 26.79 -3.04 21.76
N ARG A 231 27.15 -3.86 22.75
CA ARG A 231 28.22 -4.85 22.55
C ARG A 231 27.71 -5.93 21.61
N MET A 232 28.21 -5.93 20.38
CA MET A 232 27.80 -6.79 19.28
C MET A 232 28.10 -8.29 19.49
N ALA A 233 28.68 -8.67 20.62
CA ALA A 233 29.02 -10.07 20.91
C ALA A 233 27.80 -10.94 21.28
N ASP A 234 26.69 -10.31 21.73
CA ASP A 234 25.47 -10.99 22.13
C ASP A 234 24.24 -10.23 21.60
N PRO A 235 23.65 -10.67 20.46
CA PRO A 235 22.46 -10.05 19.89
C PRO A 235 21.25 -10.02 20.83
N GLN A 236 21.09 -11.03 21.68
CA GLN A 236 19.97 -11.09 22.64
C GLN A 236 20.10 -10.05 23.73
N LYS A 237 21.31 -9.88 24.25
CA LYS A 237 21.59 -8.83 25.22
C LYS A 237 21.35 -7.45 24.59
N ALA A 238 21.78 -7.28 23.34
CA ALA A 238 21.54 -6.06 22.58
C ALA A 238 20.04 -5.74 22.44
N ALA A 239 19.23 -6.74 22.10
CA ALA A 239 17.77 -6.57 21.96
C ALA A 239 17.09 -6.25 23.29
N ARG A 240 17.50 -6.91 24.38
CA ARG A 240 17.00 -6.63 25.74
C ARG A 240 17.38 -5.24 26.21
N ASP A 241 18.63 -4.84 25.98
CA ASP A 241 19.14 -3.51 26.36
C ASP A 241 18.43 -2.38 25.57
N VAL A 242 17.99 -2.66 24.33
CA VAL A 242 17.23 -1.73 23.49
C VAL A 242 15.71 -1.83 23.74
N GLY A 243 15.23 -2.93 24.34
CA GLY A 243 13.82 -3.16 24.60
C GLY A 243 13.00 -3.43 23.35
N THR A 244 13.59 -4.08 22.33
CA THR A 244 12.92 -4.39 21.06
C THR A 244 12.60 -5.88 20.94
N ARG A 245 11.48 -6.18 20.26
CA ARG A 245 11.01 -7.55 20.03
C ARG A 245 11.78 -8.25 18.93
N TYR A 246 12.08 -7.55 17.85
CA TYR A 246 12.83 -8.08 16.72
C TYR A 246 14.17 -7.39 16.58
N LEU A 247 15.16 -8.14 16.13
CA LEU A 247 16.48 -7.65 15.87
C LEU A 247 16.90 -7.98 14.44
N LEU A 248 17.16 -6.95 13.64
CA LEU A 248 17.79 -7.09 12.34
C LEU A 248 19.29 -6.92 12.50
N THR A 249 20.04 -7.93 12.12
CA THR A 249 21.51 -7.96 12.19
C THR A 249 22.07 -8.59 10.93
N GLY A 250 23.35 -8.43 10.71
CA GLY A 250 24.00 -9.02 9.54
C GLY A 250 25.50 -8.91 9.57
N ARG A 251 26.12 -9.48 8.54
CA ARG A 251 27.57 -9.47 8.35
C ARG A 251 27.91 -9.18 6.91
N ILE A 252 28.95 -8.39 6.73
CA ILE A 252 29.57 -8.13 5.44
C ILE A 252 30.90 -8.85 5.39
N ALA A 253 31.11 -9.66 4.36
CA ALA A 253 32.37 -10.32 4.06
C ALA A 253 32.85 -9.91 2.67
N GLN A 254 34.15 -9.64 2.55
CA GLN A 254 34.82 -9.30 1.30
C GLN A 254 35.77 -10.41 0.91
N THR A 255 35.76 -10.79 -0.36
CA THR A 255 36.76 -11.73 -0.92
C THR A 255 37.18 -11.20 -2.30
N GLY A 256 38.38 -10.63 -2.37
CA GLY A 256 38.86 -9.92 -3.56
C GLY A 256 37.92 -8.76 -3.93
N ASN A 257 37.37 -8.77 -5.13
CA ASN A 257 36.44 -7.76 -5.64
C ASN A 257 34.96 -8.08 -5.38
N ARG A 258 34.65 -9.14 -4.61
CA ARG A 258 33.28 -9.56 -4.30
C ARG A 258 32.93 -9.21 -2.85
N VAL A 259 31.71 -8.73 -2.66
CA VAL A 259 31.13 -8.42 -1.36
C VAL A 259 29.90 -9.29 -1.16
N ARG A 260 29.83 -9.95 -0.02
CA ARG A 260 28.68 -10.76 0.44
C ARG A 260 28.07 -10.14 1.66
N VAL A 261 26.76 -9.88 1.61
CA VAL A 261 25.95 -9.34 2.71
C VAL A 261 25.00 -10.42 3.18
N ASN A 262 25.17 -10.89 4.42
CA ASN A 262 24.22 -11.78 5.07
C ASN A 262 23.37 -10.96 6.04
N ILE A 263 22.04 -11.07 5.97
CA ILE A 263 21.12 -10.40 6.86
C ILE A 263 20.22 -11.42 7.53
N ARG A 264 19.90 -11.19 8.81
CA ARG A 264 19.08 -12.08 9.63
C ARG A 264 18.12 -11.25 10.46
N LEU A 265 16.90 -11.77 10.60
CA LEU A 265 15.89 -11.30 11.54
C LEU A 265 15.77 -12.31 12.67
N LEU A 266 15.91 -11.85 13.90
CA LEU A 266 15.79 -12.63 15.12
C LEU A 266 14.58 -12.17 15.91
N ASP A 267 13.84 -13.10 16.50
CA ASP A 267 12.90 -12.81 17.57
C ASP A 267 13.67 -12.83 18.90
N ALA A 268 13.77 -11.67 19.54
CA ALA A 268 14.59 -11.48 20.73
C ALA A 268 14.02 -12.15 21.99
N GLU A 269 12.72 -12.49 21.99
CA GLU A 269 12.08 -13.17 23.10
C GLU A 269 12.30 -14.69 23.05
N THR A 270 12.25 -15.26 21.83
CA THR A 270 12.33 -16.71 21.63
C THR A 270 13.69 -17.20 21.14
N ASP A 271 14.59 -16.28 20.76
CA ASP A 271 15.90 -16.55 20.13
C ASP A 271 15.81 -17.33 18.80
N VAL A 272 14.66 -17.23 18.15
CA VAL A 272 14.44 -17.94 16.89
C VAL A 272 14.85 -17.04 15.73
N HIS A 273 15.60 -17.61 14.79
CA HIS A 273 15.82 -16.99 13.49
C HIS A 273 14.52 -16.98 12.69
N VAL A 274 13.90 -15.81 12.57
CA VAL A 274 12.62 -15.64 11.85
C VAL A 274 12.86 -15.66 10.35
N TRP A 275 13.97 -15.05 9.91
CA TRP A 275 14.34 -14.97 8.49
C TRP A 275 15.83 -14.69 8.31
N GLY A 276 16.37 -15.07 7.16
CA GLY A 276 17.71 -14.71 6.73
C GLY A 276 17.89 -14.85 5.24
N ASP A 277 18.72 -13.97 4.65
CA ASP A 277 19.04 -13.98 3.23
C ASP A 277 20.48 -13.51 2.98
N THR A 278 20.98 -13.80 1.76
CA THR A 278 22.34 -13.49 1.35
C THR A 278 22.34 -12.79 0.00
N TYR A 279 23.08 -11.68 -0.07
CA TYR A 279 23.21 -10.87 -1.26
C TYR A 279 24.67 -10.78 -1.68
N ASP A 280 24.96 -11.09 -2.94
CA ASP A 280 26.29 -11.00 -3.52
C ASP A 280 26.39 -9.84 -4.50
N GLY A 281 27.51 -9.12 -4.50
CA GLY A 281 27.81 -8.02 -5.42
C GLY A 281 29.28 -7.80 -5.63
N LEU A 282 29.62 -6.79 -6.43
CA LEU A 282 30.98 -6.34 -6.66
C LEU A 282 31.22 -5.02 -5.92
N ILE A 283 32.47 -4.77 -5.50
CA ILE A 283 32.84 -3.52 -4.81
C ILE A 283 32.46 -2.28 -5.63
N LYS A 284 32.66 -2.32 -6.95
CA LYS A 284 32.30 -1.21 -7.85
C LYS A 284 30.80 -0.91 -7.91
N ASP A 285 29.95 -1.85 -7.49
CA ASP A 285 28.49 -1.80 -7.62
C ASP A 285 27.80 -1.77 -6.23
N LEU A 286 28.47 -1.21 -5.19
CA LEU A 286 27.97 -1.19 -3.81
C LEU A 286 26.62 -0.50 -3.67
N PHE A 287 26.34 0.58 -4.40
CA PHE A 287 25.05 1.26 -4.35
C PHE A 287 23.91 0.38 -4.90
N GLU A 288 24.16 -0.32 -6.01
CA GLU A 288 23.18 -1.27 -6.56
C GLU A 288 22.96 -2.47 -5.60
N LEU A 289 24.02 -2.90 -4.93
CA LEU A 289 23.93 -3.93 -3.91
C LEU A 289 23.10 -3.45 -2.72
N ALA A 290 23.29 -2.21 -2.24
CA ALA A 290 22.50 -1.62 -1.17
C ALA A 290 21.02 -1.54 -1.53
N ASP A 291 20.67 -1.09 -2.73
CA ASP A 291 19.29 -1.02 -3.20
C ASP A 291 18.63 -2.41 -3.26
N ARG A 292 19.36 -3.42 -3.76
CA ARG A 292 18.89 -4.80 -3.78
C ARG A 292 18.67 -5.37 -2.38
N VAL A 293 19.61 -5.12 -1.47
CA VAL A 293 19.54 -5.55 -0.07
C VAL A 293 18.35 -4.89 0.60
N THR A 294 18.23 -3.56 0.54
CA THR A 294 17.15 -2.80 1.18
C THR A 294 15.79 -3.22 0.63
N GLY A 295 15.65 -3.32 -0.69
CA GLY A 295 14.41 -3.77 -1.33
C GLY A 295 14.07 -5.23 -1.03
N GLY A 296 15.07 -6.12 -0.95
CA GLY A 296 14.89 -7.53 -0.58
C GLY A 296 14.41 -7.70 0.86
N VAL A 297 15.09 -7.02 1.78
CA VAL A 297 14.76 -7.01 3.21
C VAL A 297 13.33 -6.52 3.44
N MET A 298 12.92 -5.42 2.82
CA MET A 298 11.56 -4.89 2.95
C MET A 298 10.49 -5.89 2.52
N ARG A 299 10.65 -6.51 1.37
CA ARG A 299 9.68 -7.49 0.86
C ARG A 299 9.57 -8.73 1.73
N ALA A 300 10.70 -9.16 2.32
CA ALA A 300 10.74 -10.41 3.07
C ALA A 300 10.33 -10.26 4.54
N ILE A 301 10.73 -9.18 5.21
CA ILE A 301 10.60 -9.05 6.67
C ILE A 301 9.14 -8.87 7.12
N LEU A 302 8.36 -8.03 6.46
CA LEU A 302 7.00 -7.71 6.92
C LEU A 302 6.07 -8.92 6.99
N PRO A 303 6.02 -9.82 5.99
CA PRO A 303 5.26 -11.05 6.08
C PRO A 303 5.74 -11.99 7.20
N GLN A 304 7.06 -12.05 7.46
CA GLN A 304 7.63 -12.89 8.50
C GLN A 304 7.31 -12.37 9.90
N ILE A 305 7.46 -11.07 10.14
CA ILE A 305 7.04 -10.44 11.40
C ILE A 305 5.55 -10.70 11.64
N ARG A 306 4.71 -10.47 10.64
CA ARG A 306 3.26 -10.72 10.76
C ARG A 306 2.96 -12.18 11.10
N GLY A 307 3.63 -13.13 10.44
CA GLY A 307 3.52 -14.55 10.74
C GLY A 307 3.90 -14.87 12.19
N SER A 308 5.01 -14.32 12.68
CA SER A 308 5.47 -14.49 14.07
C SER A 308 4.48 -13.88 15.07
N GLU A 309 3.91 -12.71 14.78
CA GLU A 309 2.92 -12.06 15.64
C GLU A 309 1.60 -12.85 15.70
N ILE A 310 1.15 -13.42 14.57
CA ILE A 310 -0.01 -14.32 14.54
C ILE A 310 0.23 -15.55 15.40
N GLU A 311 1.37 -16.21 15.27
CA GLU A 311 1.72 -17.38 16.08
C GLU A 311 1.87 -17.03 17.57
N ARG A 312 2.43 -15.86 17.89
CA ARG A 312 2.51 -15.35 19.26
C ARG A 312 1.11 -15.13 19.85
N ALA A 313 0.21 -14.51 19.09
CA ALA A 313 -1.18 -14.28 19.50
C ALA A 313 -1.93 -15.61 19.70
N ARG A 314 -1.65 -16.62 18.88
CA ARG A 314 -2.25 -17.97 19.01
C ARG A 314 -1.86 -18.70 20.29
N ARG A 315 -0.63 -18.49 20.79
CA ARG A 315 -0.13 -19.15 22.00
C ARG A 315 -0.68 -18.55 23.29
N LYS A 316 -1.19 -17.31 23.25
CA LYS A 316 -1.78 -16.62 24.40
C LYS A 316 -3.28 -16.91 24.49
N HIS A 317 -3.83 -16.98 25.70
CA HIS A 317 -5.27 -17.05 25.88
C HIS A 317 -5.92 -15.74 25.39
N PRO A 318 -7.08 -15.78 24.68
CA PRO A 318 -7.69 -14.56 24.13
C PRO A 318 -7.97 -13.45 25.15
N GLU A 319 -8.24 -13.83 26.39
CA GLU A 319 -8.49 -12.89 27.50
C GLU A 319 -7.26 -12.07 27.89
N ASN A 320 -6.07 -12.58 27.58
CA ASN A 320 -4.80 -11.93 27.89
C ASN A 320 -4.21 -11.16 26.69
N LEU A 321 -5.01 -10.95 25.63
CA LEU A 321 -4.59 -10.22 24.45
C LEU A 321 -5.16 -8.80 24.45
N ALA A 322 -4.31 -7.82 24.19
CA ALA A 322 -4.73 -6.46 23.85
C ALA A 322 -5.31 -6.40 22.43
N ALA A 323 -5.86 -5.27 22.04
CA ALA A 323 -6.51 -5.08 20.73
C ALA A 323 -5.63 -5.49 19.53
N TYR A 324 -4.33 -5.15 19.55
CA TYR A 324 -3.38 -5.59 18.54
C TYR A 324 -3.28 -7.13 18.47
N GLY A 325 -3.13 -7.80 19.62
CA GLY A 325 -3.01 -9.26 19.68
C GLY A 325 -4.27 -9.97 19.19
N LEU A 326 -5.46 -9.48 19.56
CA LEU A 326 -6.74 -10.00 19.06
C LEU A 326 -6.87 -9.81 17.55
N THR A 327 -6.44 -8.67 17.03
CA THR A 327 -6.41 -8.40 15.60
C THR A 327 -5.46 -9.36 14.87
N MET A 328 -4.26 -9.61 15.39
CA MET A 328 -3.34 -10.61 14.82
C MET A 328 -3.95 -12.02 14.85
N ARG A 329 -4.67 -12.36 15.91
CA ARG A 329 -5.38 -13.64 16.00
C ARG A 329 -6.51 -13.77 14.98
N ALA A 330 -7.16 -12.66 14.63
CA ALA A 330 -8.21 -12.62 13.61
C ALA A 330 -7.68 -12.81 12.18
N PHE A 331 -6.43 -12.43 11.88
CA PHE A 331 -5.88 -12.41 10.51
C PHE A 331 -6.10 -13.70 9.71
N PRO A 332 -5.81 -14.92 10.21
CA PRO A 332 -6.05 -16.14 9.45
C PRO A 332 -7.51 -16.33 9.03
N PHE A 333 -8.43 -15.88 9.87
CA PHE A 333 -9.87 -15.99 9.63
C PHE A 333 -10.37 -14.91 8.64
N VAL A 334 -9.81 -13.71 8.72
CA VAL A 334 -10.14 -12.59 7.81
C VAL A 334 -9.81 -12.93 6.35
N PHE A 335 -8.81 -13.76 6.10
CA PHE A 335 -8.35 -14.11 4.75
C PHE A 335 -8.72 -15.53 4.29
N ALA A 336 -9.50 -16.26 5.07
CA ALA A 336 -9.91 -17.63 4.74
C ALA A 336 -11.03 -17.72 3.70
N SER A 337 -11.59 -16.62 3.22
CA SER A 337 -12.56 -16.54 2.13
C SER A 337 -13.81 -17.43 2.29
N ASN A 338 -14.28 -17.64 3.51
CA ASN A 338 -15.49 -18.37 3.81
C ASN A 338 -16.27 -17.75 4.99
N PRO A 339 -17.61 -17.97 5.07
CA PRO A 339 -18.46 -17.28 6.06
C PRO A 339 -18.19 -17.71 7.51
N ALA A 340 -17.80 -18.96 7.75
CA ALA A 340 -17.54 -19.46 9.11
C ALA A 340 -16.28 -18.77 9.68
N ALA A 341 -15.22 -18.66 8.89
CA ALA A 341 -14.01 -17.94 9.27
C ALA A 341 -14.29 -16.43 9.46
N ALA A 342 -15.08 -15.81 8.58
CA ALA A 342 -15.44 -14.40 8.74
C ALA A 342 -16.16 -14.14 10.07
N LYS A 343 -17.04 -15.05 10.53
CA LYS A 343 -17.69 -14.96 11.85
C LYS A 343 -16.67 -15.06 12.99
N GLN A 344 -15.76 -16.03 12.93
CA GLN A 344 -14.69 -16.17 13.92
C GLN A 344 -13.76 -14.94 13.95
N GLY A 345 -13.41 -14.42 12.79
CA GLY A 345 -12.65 -13.17 12.69
C GLY A 345 -13.36 -12.01 13.38
N LEU A 346 -14.68 -11.86 13.17
CA LEU A 346 -15.50 -10.83 13.82
C LEU A 346 -15.52 -10.95 15.34
N GLU A 347 -15.56 -12.13 15.91
CA GLU A 347 -15.54 -12.33 17.38
C GLU A 347 -14.26 -11.70 17.98
N PHE A 348 -13.09 -11.97 17.40
CA PHE A 348 -11.83 -11.38 17.87
C PHE A 348 -11.75 -9.88 17.62
N LEU A 349 -12.22 -9.41 16.45
CA LEU A 349 -12.16 -8.01 16.07
C LEU A 349 -13.15 -7.15 16.86
N SER A 350 -14.35 -7.66 17.14
CA SER A 350 -15.34 -6.98 18.01
C SER A 350 -14.76 -6.77 19.41
N ARG A 351 -14.15 -7.80 19.98
CA ARG A 351 -13.48 -7.69 21.27
C ARG A 351 -12.27 -6.73 21.24
N ALA A 352 -11.52 -6.71 20.13
CA ALA A 352 -10.44 -5.73 19.96
C ALA A 352 -10.98 -4.29 19.95
N ILE A 353 -12.12 -4.04 19.30
CA ILE A 353 -12.80 -2.74 19.24
C ILE A 353 -13.37 -2.35 20.61
N GLU A 354 -13.87 -3.32 21.40
CA GLU A 354 -14.34 -3.09 22.78
C GLU A 354 -13.20 -2.64 23.71
N ILE A 355 -12.02 -3.28 23.58
CA ILE A 355 -10.84 -2.94 24.40
C ILE A 355 -10.27 -1.59 23.99
N GLU A 356 -10.16 -1.33 22.68
CA GLU A 356 -9.58 -0.12 22.13
C GLU A 356 -10.44 0.38 20.96
N PRO A 357 -11.47 1.22 21.26
CA PRO A 357 -12.39 1.72 20.24
C PRO A 357 -11.73 2.49 19.10
N ASP A 358 -10.58 3.12 19.36
CA ASP A 358 -9.86 3.94 18.37
C ASP A 358 -8.80 3.15 17.59
N TYR A 359 -8.75 1.82 17.73
CA TYR A 359 -7.82 0.99 16.98
C TYR A 359 -8.33 0.71 15.56
N ALA A 360 -7.98 1.59 14.63
CA ALA A 360 -8.47 1.60 13.25
C ALA A 360 -8.34 0.26 12.49
N PRO A 361 -7.21 -0.52 12.57
CA PRO A 361 -7.10 -1.78 11.86
C PRO A 361 -8.16 -2.82 12.27
N ALA A 362 -8.55 -2.88 13.55
CA ALA A 362 -9.60 -3.79 14.00
C ALA A 362 -10.95 -3.45 13.36
N ALA A 363 -11.32 -2.17 13.37
CA ALA A 363 -12.56 -1.68 12.75
C ALA A 363 -12.57 -1.94 11.23
N ALA A 364 -11.45 -1.68 10.55
CA ALA A 364 -11.32 -1.89 9.11
C ALA A 364 -11.45 -3.37 8.71
N LEU A 365 -10.80 -4.27 9.45
CA LEU A 365 -10.87 -5.71 9.18
C LEU A 365 -12.22 -6.30 9.56
N ALA A 366 -12.88 -5.80 10.60
CA ALA A 366 -14.27 -6.16 10.95
C ALA A 366 -15.24 -5.74 9.82
N ALA A 367 -15.06 -4.54 9.25
CA ALA A 367 -15.82 -4.08 8.10
C ALA A 367 -15.70 -5.05 6.92
N TRP A 368 -14.49 -5.52 6.64
CA TRP A 368 -14.25 -6.51 5.58
C TRP A 368 -14.90 -7.86 5.91
N CYS A 369 -14.85 -8.34 7.16
CA CYS A 369 -15.55 -9.57 7.56
C CYS A 369 -17.06 -9.45 7.33
N TYR A 370 -17.71 -8.33 7.68
CA TYR A 370 -19.12 -8.11 7.36
C TYR A 370 -19.40 -8.14 5.86
N ALA A 371 -18.54 -7.52 5.04
CA ALA A 371 -18.68 -7.59 3.58
C ALA A 371 -18.53 -9.02 3.05
N GLN A 372 -17.62 -9.83 3.62
CA GLN A 372 -17.48 -11.25 3.27
C GLN A 372 -18.71 -12.07 3.64
N LEU A 373 -19.37 -11.81 4.77
CA LEU A 373 -20.62 -12.48 5.12
C LEU A 373 -21.72 -12.25 4.08
N VAL A 374 -21.75 -11.06 3.47
CA VAL A 374 -22.66 -10.79 2.35
C VAL A 374 -22.21 -11.53 1.08
N LEU A 375 -20.91 -11.43 0.74
CA LEU A 375 -20.34 -12.02 -0.48
C LEU A 375 -20.53 -13.54 -0.55
N TYR A 376 -20.41 -14.24 0.59
CA TYR A 376 -20.48 -15.69 0.69
C TYR A 376 -21.83 -16.21 1.23
N ASN A 377 -22.88 -15.37 1.25
CA ASN A 377 -24.22 -15.71 1.75
C ASN A 377 -24.22 -16.28 3.19
N GLY A 378 -23.30 -15.78 4.04
CA GLY A 378 -23.08 -16.24 5.41
C GLY A 378 -23.97 -15.59 6.48
N THR A 379 -24.90 -14.70 6.09
CA THR A 379 -25.76 -13.97 7.02
C THR A 379 -27.22 -13.98 6.57
N PRO A 380 -28.18 -14.14 7.50
CA PRO A 380 -29.59 -14.00 7.20
C PRO A 380 -30.03 -12.54 7.00
N SER A 381 -29.17 -11.56 7.38
CA SER A 381 -29.45 -10.13 7.33
C SER A 381 -28.44 -9.36 6.48
N PRO A 382 -28.38 -9.58 5.15
CA PRO A 382 -27.35 -9.02 4.27
C PRO A 382 -27.37 -7.48 4.26
N ASN A 383 -28.54 -6.85 4.35
CA ASN A 383 -28.65 -5.39 4.37
C ASN A 383 -28.10 -4.77 5.66
N GLN A 384 -28.24 -5.44 6.79
CA GLN A 384 -27.62 -5.01 8.04
C GLN A 384 -26.12 -5.18 7.96
N ALA A 385 -25.62 -6.32 7.50
CA ALA A 385 -24.19 -6.55 7.36
C ALA A 385 -23.52 -5.53 6.40
N ARG A 386 -24.20 -5.13 5.31
CA ARG A 386 -23.71 -4.04 4.44
C ARG A 386 -23.60 -2.69 5.17
N ARG A 387 -24.60 -2.33 5.99
CA ARG A 387 -24.56 -1.09 6.78
C ARG A 387 -23.42 -1.09 7.78
N GLU A 388 -23.24 -2.21 8.52
CA GLU A 388 -22.14 -2.35 9.48
C GLU A 388 -20.77 -2.28 8.78
N ALA A 389 -20.62 -2.96 7.63
CA ALA A 389 -19.40 -2.90 6.83
C ALA A 389 -19.03 -1.45 6.44
N LEU A 390 -19.99 -0.69 5.92
CA LEU A 390 -19.77 0.70 5.52
C LEU A 390 -19.49 1.60 6.73
N SER A 391 -20.26 1.50 7.80
CA SER A 391 -20.09 2.30 9.02
C SER A 391 -18.71 2.10 9.65
N LEU A 392 -18.28 0.84 9.82
CA LEU A 392 -16.96 0.52 10.36
C LEU A 392 -15.83 0.93 9.42
N SER A 393 -16.04 0.82 8.10
CA SER A 393 -15.09 1.28 7.08
C SER A 393 -14.86 2.79 7.16
N GLU A 394 -15.93 3.58 7.27
CA GLU A 394 -15.86 5.04 7.41
C GLU A 394 -15.16 5.44 8.72
N ARG A 395 -15.58 4.83 9.85
CA ARG A 395 -14.94 5.04 11.15
C ARG A 395 -13.45 4.76 11.11
N ALA A 396 -13.03 3.62 10.54
CA ALA A 396 -11.61 3.27 10.42
C ALA A 396 -10.83 4.30 9.60
N GLY A 397 -11.43 4.82 8.52
CA GLY A 397 -10.81 5.86 7.69
C GLY A 397 -10.67 7.21 8.37
N ILE A 398 -11.54 7.55 9.33
CA ILE A 398 -11.43 8.75 10.18
C ILE A 398 -10.31 8.55 11.21
N LEU A 399 -10.24 7.38 11.83
CA LEU A 399 -9.26 7.06 12.88
C LEU A 399 -7.82 6.99 12.35
N ASP A 400 -7.60 6.32 11.22
CA ASP A 400 -6.28 6.29 10.56
C ASP A 400 -6.43 6.32 9.04
N PRO A 401 -6.41 7.52 8.43
CA PRO A 401 -6.62 7.69 7.00
C PRO A 401 -5.42 7.23 6.14
N ASP A 402 -4.25 6.96 6.74
CA ASP A 402 -3.00 6.65 6.04
C ASP A 402 -2.43 5.26 6.38
N ASP A 403 -3.15 4.43 7.14
CA ASP A 403 -2.74 3.05 7.36
C ASP A 403 -3.04 2.20 6.11
N PRO A 404 -2.03 1.52 5.49
CA PRO A 404 -2.24 0.73 4.28
C PRO A 404 -3.23 -0.43 4.45
N ILE A 405 -3.31 -1.04 5.65
CA ILE A 405 -4.28 -2.11 5.96
C ILE A 405 -5.70 -1.54 5.99
N VAL A 406 -5.86 -0.39 6.66
CA VAL A 406 -7.16 0.32 6.72
C VAL A 406 -7.62 0.71 5.32
N LEU A 407 -6.77 1.33 4.53
CA LEU A 407 -7.08 1.71 3.14
C LEU A 407 -7.44 0.49 2.28
N THR A 408 -6.72 -0.62 2.44
CA THR A 408 -6.98 -1.86 1.69
C THR A 408 -8.29 -2.51 2.10
N ALA A 409 -8.62 -2.55 3.39
CA ALA A 409 -9.90 -3.07 3.88
C ALA A 409 -11.07 -2.20 3.40
N ARG A 410 -10.92 -0.88 3.48
CA ARG A 410 -11.90 0.08 2.95
C ARG A 410 -12.10 -0.10 1.44
N CYS A 411 -11.03 -0.24 0.68
CA CYS A 411 -11.13 -0.57 -0.75
C CYS A 411 -11.98 -1.82 -0.97
N ALA A 412 -11.74 -2.90 -0.22
CA ALA A 412 -12.50 -4.14 -0.36
C ALA A 412 -13.99 -3.95 -0.06
N VAL A 413 -14.33 -3.21 0.99
CA VAL A 413 -15.73 -2.90 1.36
C VAL A 413 -16.42 -2.06 0.28
N HIS A 414 -15.77 -0.99 -0.19
CA HIS A 414 -16.33 -0.11 -1.23
C HIS A 414 -16.43 -0.80 -2.59
N THR A 415 -15.53 -1.75 -2.89
CA THR A 415 -15.65 -2.63 -4.06
C THR A 415 -16.94 -3.44 -4.00
N MET A 416 -17.25 -4.07 -2.85
CA MET A 416 -18.47 -4.84 -2.66
C MET A 416 -19.74 -3.97 -2.63
N ALA A 417 -19.61 -2.68 -2.36
CA ALA A 417 -20.69 -1.70 -2.47
C ALA A 417 -20.86 -1.14 -3.90
N GLY A 418 -20.11 -1.60 -4.89
CA GLY A 418 -20.16 -1.12 -6.28
C GLY A 418 -19.50 0.24 -6.51
N GLN A 419 -18.77 0.77 -5.53
CA GLN A 419 -18.14 2.11 -5.59
C GLN A 419 -16.70 1.98 -6.12
N LEU A 420 -16.55 1.50 -7.36
CA LEU A 420 -15.26 1.08 -7.93
C LEU A 420 -14.26 2.23 -8.06
N ASP A 421 -14.70 3.44 -8.43
CA ASP A 421 -13.80 4.61 -8.54
C ASP A 421 -13.21 4.99 -7.19
N HIS A 422 -14.04 5.01 -6.14
CA HIS A 422 -13.60 5.28 -4.78
C HIS A 422 -12.65 4.18 -4.26
N ALA A 423 -12.98 2.92 -4.51
CA ALA A 423 -12.12 1.77 -4.19
C ALA A 423 -10.77 1.86 -4.90
N GLY A 424 -10.76 2.28 -6.18
CA GLY A 424 -9.55 2.52 -6.97
C GLY A 424 -8.64 3.59 -6.36
N ALA A 425 -9.22 4.71 -5.90
CA ALA A 425 -8.47 5.77 -5.24
C ALA A 425 -7.86 5.31 -3.90
N LEU A 426 -8.62 4.56 -3.09
CA LEU A 426 -8.15 4.00 -1.82
C LEU A 426 -6.98 3.04 -2.01
N ILE A 427 -7.09 2.12 -2.99
CA ILE A 427 -6.06 1.11 -3.19
C ILE A 427 -4.79 1.69 -3.81
N ALA A 428 -4.91 2.67 -4.70
CA ALA A 428 -3.76 3.41 -5.22
C ALA A 428 -2.98 4.10 -4.09
N ARG A 429 -3.71 4.73 -3.12
CA ARG A 429 -3.10 5.34 -1.94
C ARG A 429 -2.43 4.30 -1.03
N ALA A 430 -3.06 3.14 -0.80
CA ALA A 430 -2.47 2.06 -0.01
C ALA A 430 -1.15 1.56 -0.62
N LEU A 431 -1.12 1.32 -1.94
CA LEU A 431 0.06 0.87 -2.67
C LEU A 431 1.18 1.92 -2.73
N ASN A 432 0.83 3.21 -2.73
CA ASN A 432 1.82 4.29 -2.62
C ASN A 432 2.47 4.33 -1.23
N LEU A 433 1.73 4.03 -0.17
CA LEU A 433 2.22 4.01 1.19
C LEU A 433 3.01 2.74 1.52
N ASP A 434 2.54 1.58 1.04
CA ASP A 434 3.21 0.29 1.21
C ASP A 434 3.12 -0.55 -0.08
N PRO A 435 4.09 -0.40 -1.00
CA PRO A 435 4.14 -1.19 -2.24
C PRO A 435 4.47 -2.67 -2.01
N SER A 436 4.83 -3.07 -0.79
CA SER A 436 5.10 -4.47 -0.41
C SER A 436 3.88 -5.20 0.14
N LEU A 437 2.77 -4.50 0.36
CA LEU A 437 1.54 -5.09 0.91
C LEU A 437 0.85 -5.98 -0.12
N VAL A 438 1.06 -7.29 -0.01
CA VAL A 438 0.50 -8.32 -0.92
C VAL A 438 -1.01 -8.18 -1.05
N TRP A 439 -1.72 -8.01 0.07
CA TRP A 439 -3.18 -7.86 0.07
C TRP A 439 -3.66 -6.64 -0.71
N ALA A 440 -2.91 -5.53 -0.69
CA ALA A 440 -3.24 -4.36 -1.50
C ALA A 440 -3.14 -4.65 -3.00
N TRP A 441 -2.12 -5.40 -3.44
CA TRP A 441 -2.02 -5.83 -4.83
C TRP A 441 -3.14 -6.79 -5.23
N GLU A 442 -3.54 -7.71 -4.36
CA GLU A 442 -4.71 -8.59 -4.58
C GLU A 442 -5.99 -7.77 -4.71
N ARG A 443 -6.23 -6.80 -3.82
CA ARG A 443 -7.41 -5.92 -3.90
C ARG A 443 -7.39 -5.05 -5.15
N SER A 444 -6.23 -4.54 -5.54
CA SER A 444 -6.07 -3.81 -6.80
C SER A 444 -6.35 -4.67 -8.03
N GLY A 445 -5.92 -5.93 -8.01
CA GLY A 445 -6.29 -6.92 -9.03
C GLY A 445 -7.80 -7.10 -9.13
N TRP A 446 -8.48 -7.25 -7.98
CA TRP A 446 -9.94 -7.40 -7.94
C TRP A 446 -10.69 -6.14 -8.41
N VAL A 447 -10.26 -4.93 -8.00
CA VAL A 447 -10.87 -3.67 -8.50
C VAL A 447 -10.78 -3.60 -10.02
N ASN A 448 -9.60 -3.92 -10.59
CA ASN A 448 -9.43 -3.94 -12.05
C ASN A 448 -10.27 -5.02 -12.73
N ALA A 449 -10.38 -6.22 -12.15
CA ALA A 449 -11.23 -7.30 -12.70
C ALA A 449 -12.71 -6.88 -12.70
N TYR A 450 -13.19 -6.27 -11.62
CA TYR A 450 -14.57 -5.78 -11.53
C TYR A 450 -14.85 -4.59 -12.46
N SER A 451 -13.82 -3.82 -12.80
CA SER A 451 -13.93 -2.68 -13.73
C SER A 451 -13.76 -3.07 -15.21
N GLY A 452 -13.65 -4.37 -15.55
CA GLY A 452 -13.44 -4.82 -16.92
C GLY A 452 -12.01 -4.58 -17.46
N ASN A 453 -11.04 -4.39 -16.57
CA ASN A 453 -9.64 -4.17 -16.92
C ASN A 453 -8.82 -5.46 -16.71
N GLY A 454 -9.20 -6.55 -17.36
CA GLY A 454 -8.63 -7.88 -17.14
C GLY A 454 -7.10 -7.93 -17.27
N GLU A 455 -6.51 -7.23 -18.26
CA GLU A 455 -5.06 -7.17 -18.44
C GLU A 455 -4.33 -6.49 -17.27
N ALA A 456 -4.89 -5.41 -16.73
CA ALA A 456 -4.33 -4.74 -15.56
C ALA A 456 -4.49 -5.63 -14.31
N ALA A 457 -5.63 -6.31 -14.18
CA ALA A 457 -5.89 -7.23 -13.09
C ALA A 457 -4.87 -8.37 -13.03
N VAL A 458 -4.56 -9.01 -14.19
CA VAL A 458 -3.51 -10.05 -14.28
C VAL A 458 -2.17 -9.54 -13.78
N LYS A 459 -1.74 -8.35 -14.24
CA LYS A 459 -0.45 -7.76 -13.81
C LYS A 459 -0.39 -7.54 -12.29
N HIS A 460 -1.50 -7.14 -11.68
CA HIS A 460 -1.56 -6.89 -10.24
C HIS A 460 -1.58 -8.20 -9.43
N PHE A 461 -2.28 -9.23 -9.87
CA PHE A 461 -2.23 -10.55 -9.25
C PHE A 461 -0.85 -11.22 -9.41
N ASP A 462 -0.18 -11.03 -10.55
CA ASP A 462 1.19 -11.49 -10.76
C ASP A 462 2.16 -10.78 -9.82
N GLN A 463 1.96 -9.48 -9.58
CA GLN A 463 2.77 -8.74 -8.61
C GLN A 463 2.55 -9.25 -7.18
N ALA A 464 1.32 -9.53 -6.79
CA ALA A 464 1.01 -10.16 -5.51
C ALA A 464 1.71 -11.53 -5.37
N THR A 465 1.74 -12.32 -6.44
CA THR A 465 2.43 -13.63 -6.48
C THR A 465 3.94 -13.49 -6.36
N ARG A 466 4.54 -12.49 -7.03
CA ARG A 466 5.98 -12.21 -6.90
C ARG A 466 6.38 -11.78 -5.50
N LEU A 467 5.51 -11.07 -4.79
CA LEU A 467 5.75 -10.62 -3.42
C LEU A 467 5.60 -11.75 -2.40
N ASP A 468 4.68 -12.69 -2.64
CA ASP A 468 4.47 -13.87 -1.78
C ASP A 468 4.29 -15.15 -2.60
N PRO A 469 5.39 -15.73 -3.14
CA PRO A 469 5.32 -16.90 -3.99
C PRO A 469 5.10 -18.21 -3.23
N ARG A 470 5.30 -18.21 -1.90
CA ARG A 470 5.24 -19.42 -1.07
C ARG A 470 3.86 -19.69 -0.48
N ARG A 471 2.92 -18.77 -0.63
CA ARG A 471 1.54 -18.91 -0.14
C ARG A 471 0.57 -18.82 -1.31
N PRO A 472 0.28 -19.94 -1.97
CA PRO A 472 -0.85 -20.01 -2.88
C PRO A 472 -2.09 -19.54 -2.12
N ASN A 473 -2.95 -18.78 -2.79
CA ASN A 473 -4.13 -18.19 -2.17
C ASN A 473 -5.30 -18.39 -3.13
N ALA A 474 -6.27 -19.18 -2.72
CA ALA A 474 -7.45 -19.52 -3.53
C ALA A 474 -8.17 -18.25 -4.03
N ASN A 475 -8.26 -17.20 -3.21
CA ASN A 475 -8.86 -15.92 -3.58
C ASN A 475 -8.09 -15.22 -4.70
N ARG A 476 -6.74 -15.18 -4.63
CA ARG A 476 -5.86 -14.61 -5.67
C ARG A 476 -5.97 -15.40 -6.97
N LEU A 477 -5.91 -16.73 -6.89
CA LEU A 477 -6.05 -17.61 -8.05
C LEU A 477 -7.42 -17.47 -8.71
N THR A 478 -8.48 -17.28 -7.91
CA THR A 478 -9.82 -17.02 -8.44
C THR A 478 -9.87 -15.67 -9.15
N GLY A 479 -9.31 -14.63 -8.55
CA GLY A 479 -9.22 -13.30 -9.15
C GLY A 479 -8.46 -13.31 -10.47
N LEU A 480 -7.32 -14.01 -10.51
CA LEU A 480 -6.56 -14.24 -11.74
C LEU A 480 -7.41 -14.95 -12.80
N GLY A 481 -8.17 -16.00 -12.40
CA GLY A 481 -9.08 -16.70 -13.30
C GLY A 481 -10.23 -15.83 -13.81
N CYS A 482 -10.76 -14.90 -13.01
CA CYS A 482 -11.75 -13.92 -13.47
C CYS A 482 -11.13 -12.89 -14.42
N ALA A 483 -9.92 -12.42 -14.15
CA ALA A 483 -9.18 -11.51 -15.03
C ALA A 483 -8.86 -12.13 -16.40
N HIS A 484 -8.46 -13.41 -16.43
CA HIS A 484 -8.27 -14.14 -17.68
C HIS A 484 -9.58 -14.34 -18.44
N PHE A 485 -10.67 -14.64 -17.73
CA PHE A 485 -12.01 -14.77 -18.33
C PHE A 485 -12.45 -13.46 -18.98
N ASP A 486 -12.28 -12.33 -18.28
CA ASP A 486 -12.59 -11.00 -18.79
C ASP A 486 -11.77 -10.68 -20.06
N ALA A 487 -10.49 -11.05 -20.08
CA ALA A 487 -9.59 -10.90 -21.22
C ALA A 487 -9.82 -11.94 -22.34
N GLY A 488 -10.85 -12.80 -22.26
CA GLY A 488 -11.17 -13.82 -23.25
C GLY A 488 -10.25 -15.06 -23.25
N ARG A 489 -9.36 -15.19 -22.28
CA ARG A 489 -8.43 -16.31 -22.11
C ARG A 489 -9.07 -17.39 -21.25
N TYR A 490 -10.00 -18.16 -21.84
CA TYR A 490 -10.85 -19.09 -21.09
C TYR A 490 -10.10 -20.32 -20.56
N GLU A 491 -9.03 -20.77 -21.24
CA GLU A 491 -8.20 -21.89 -20.80
C GLU A 491 -7.41 -21.53 -19.53
N GLU A 492 -6.74 -20.39 -19.54
CA GLU A 492 -6.01 -19.86 -18.37
C GLU A 492 -6.96 -19.54 -17.22
N ALA A 493 -8.17 -19.08 -17.55
CA ALA A 493 -9.23 -18.85 -16.56
C ALA A 493 -9.62 -20.16 -15.86
N ALA A 494 -9.86 -21.23 -16.60
CA ALA A 494 -10.20 -22.54 -16.04
C ALA A 494 -9.03 -23.13 -15.24
N LEU A 495 -7.80 -23.05 -15.76
CA LEU A 495 -6.59 -23.51 -15.06
C LEU A 495 -6.40 -22.81 -13.70
N SER A 496 -6.54 -21.49 -13.66
CA SER A 496 -6.40 -20.70 -12.43
C SER A 496 -7.47 -21.04 -11.40
N LYS A 497 -8.73 -21.17 -11.82
CA LYS A 497 -9.86 -21.51 -10.94
C LYS A 497 -9.77 -22.95 -10.41
N ARG A 498 -9.31 -23.89 -11.24
CA ARG A 498 -9.03 -25.27 -10.79
C ARG A 498 -7.89 -25.30 -9.76
N ALA A 499 -6.85 -24.50 -9.98
CA ALA A 499 -5.78 -24.35 -8.99
C ALA A 499 -6.30 -23.78 -7.67
N ALA A 500 -7.22 -22.81 -7.71
CA ALA A 500 -7.87 -22.27 -6.53
C ALA A 500 -8.65 -23.32 -5.74
N LEU A 501 -9.44 -24.16 -6.42
CA LEU A 501 -10.20 -25.25 -5.79
C LEU A 501 -9.30 -26.36 -5.21
N ARG A 502 -8.12 -26.61 -5.81
CA ARG A 502 -7.13 -27.55 -5.22
C ARG A 502 -6.49 -26.99 -3.97
N GLU A 503 -6.25 -25.68 -3.95
CA GLU A 503 -5.65 -24.99 -2.81
C GLU A 503 -6.61 -24.93 -1.62
N ASP A 504 -7.88 -24.62 -1.87
CA ASP A 504 -8.92 -24.59 -0.84
C ASP A 504 -10.24 -25.20 -1.40
N PRO A 505 -10.48 -26.50 -1.15
CA PRO A 505 -11.73 -27.15 -1.56
C PRO A 505 -13.01 -26.55 -0.95
N GLY A 506 -12.88 -25.82 0.18
CA GLY A 506 -14.00 -25.13 0.83
C GLY A 506 -14.53 -23.94 0.03
N THR A 507 -13.81 -23.48 -0.99
CA THR A 507 -14.21 -22.37 -1.85
C THR A 507 -15.04 -22.81 -3.08
N ALA A 508 -15.94 -23.79 -2.90
CA ALA A 508 -16.76 -24.35 -3.99
C ALA A 508 -17.63 -23.32 -4.74
N TRP A 509 -17.82 -22.11 -4.18
CA TRP A 509 -18.44 -20.97 -4.87
C TRP A 509 -17.70 -20.53 -6.14
N ILE A 510 -16.41 -20.89 -6.31
CA ILE A 510 -15.61 -20.64 -7.53
C ILE A 510 -16.24 -21.28 -8.76
N ASN A 511 -16.96 -22.39 -8.57
CA ASN A 511 -17.62 -23.10 -9.66
C ASN A 511 -18.62 -22.23 -10.44
N ARG A 512 -19.22 -21.18 -9.86
CA ARG A 512 -20.11 -20.25 -10.59
C ARG A 512 -19.44 -19.57 -11.80
N SER A 513 -18.12 -19.37 -11.80
CA SER A 513 -17.39 -18.81 -12.93
C SER A 513 -16.50 -19.85 -13.64
N LEU A 514 -16.15 -20.96 -12.99
CA LEU A 514 -15.43 -22.08 -13.61
C LEU A 514 -16.32 -22.78 -14.61
N THR A 515 -17.58 -23.06 -14.27
CA THR A 515 -18.62 -23.64 -15.16
C THR A 515 -18.65 -22.88 -16.49
N VAL A 516 -18.76 -21.55 -16.44
CA VAL A 516 -18.84 -20.74 -17.65
C VAL A 516 -17.54 -20.75 -18.44
N SER A 517 -16.39 -20.84 -17.77
CA SER A 517 -15.11 -20.99 -18.47
C SER A 517 -15.10 -22.27 -19.32
N TYR A 518 -15.62 -23.39 -18.79
CA TYR A 518 -15.75 -24.64 -19.54
C TYR A 518 -16.78 -24.57 -20.68
N VAL A 519 -17.90 -23.87 -20.46
CA VAL A 519 -18.88 -23.61 -21.54
C VAL A 519 -18.21 -22.89 -22.71
N ARG A 520 -17.45 -21.85 -22.43
CA ARG A 520 -16.72 -21.07 -23.46
C ARG A 520 -15.61 -21.87 -24.16
N LEU A 521 -15.08 -22.90 -23.52
CA LEU A 521 -14.12 -23.86 -24.10
C LEU A 521 -14.79 -24.98 -24.88
N GLY A 522 -16.12 -25.12 -24.82
CA GLY A 522 -16.84 -26.22 -25.43
C GLY A 522 -16.77 -27.55 -24.66
N ASP A 523 -16.16 -27.52 -23.46
CA ASP A 523 -16.08 -28.72 -22.59
C ASP A 523 -17.34 -28.86 -21.75
N ARG A 524 -18.39 -29.40 -22.40
CA ARG A 524 -19.72 -29.55 -21.77
C ARG A 524 -19.70 -30.50 -20.58
N LEU A 525 -18.85 -31.54 -20.59
CA LEU A 525 -18.80 -32.50 -19.48
C LEU A 525 -18.21 -31.83 -18.23
N ALA A 526 -17.06 -31.17 -18.35
CA ALA A 526 -16.46 -30.43 -17.24
C ALA A 526 -17.36 -29.28 -16.75
N ALA A 527 -18.13 -28.66 -17.66
CA ALA A 527 -19.10 -27.63 -17.29
C ALA A 527 -20.22 -28.16 -16.41
N LEU A 528 -20.81 -29.32 -16.77
CA LEU A 528 -21.86 -29.98 -15.99
C LEU A 528 -21.36 -30.47 -14.63
N ASP A 529 -20.17 -31.05 -14.55
CA ASP A 529 -19.54 -31.46 -13.28
C ASP A 529 -19.33 -30.27 -12.35
N SER A 530 -18.84 -29.16 -12.91
CA SER A 530 -18.63 -27.91 -12.16
C SER A 530 -19.97 -27.31 -11.69
N LEU A 531 -21.03 -27.36 -12.53
CA LEU A 531 -22.35 -26.88 -12.15
C LEU A 531 -22.98 -27.74 -11.04
N GLU A 532 -22.79 -29.05 -11.10
CA GLU A 532 -23.25 -29.96 -10.04
C GLU A 532 -22.53 -29.69 -8.71
N ALA A 533 -21.23 -29.45 -8.75
CA ALA A 533 -20.47 -29.04 -7.57
C ALA A 533 -20.99 -27.70 -6.99
N LEU A 534 -21.37 -26.75 -7.84
CA LEU A 534 -21.99 -25.49 -7.41
C LEU A 534 -23.35 -25.71 -6.75
N ARG A 535 -24.20 -26.56 -7.34
CA ARG A 535 -25.52 -26.91 -6.77
C ARG A 535 -25.41 -27.64 -5.43
N ARG A 536 -24.40 -28.50 -5.26
CA ARG A 536 -24.11 -29.13 -3.94
C ARG A 536 -23.70 -28.11 -2.88
N TYR A 537 -22.94 -27.12 -3.28
CA TYR A 537 -22.51 -26.02 -2.38
C TYR A 537 -23.67 -25.08 -2.04
N SER A 538 -24.49 -24.72 -3.02
CA SER A 538 -25.63 -23.81 -2.87
C SER A 538 -26.85 -24.39 -3.63
N PRO A 539 -27.70 -25.22 -2.98
CA PRO A 539 -28.82 -25.86 -3.61
C PRO A 539 -29.83 -24.91 -4.27
N ASP A 540 -29.99 -23.71 -3.68
CA ASP A 540 -30.94 -22.69 -4.16
C ASP A 540 -30.30 -21.69 -5.13
N ILE A 541 -29.18 -22.02 -5.74
CA ILE A 541 -28.47 -21.08 -6.62
C ILE A 541 -29.27 -20.87 -7.91
N THR A 542 -29.38 -19.61 -8.33
CA THR A 542 -29.98 -19.19 -9.60
C THR A 542 -29.07 -18.23 -10.32
N ILE A 543 -29.26 -18.03 -11.62
CA ILE A 543 -28.51 -17.03 -12.41
C ILE A 543 -28.70 -15.66 -11.78
N GLY A 544 -29.90 -15.27 -11.39
CA GLY A 544 -30.19 -14.00 -10.73
C GLY A 544 -29.40 -13.81 -9.45
N LYS A 545 -29.30 -14.84 -8.57
CA LYS A 545 -28.48 -14.76 -7.35
C LYS A 545 -27.00 -14.59 -7.65
N ILE A 546 -26.48 -15.20 -8.70
CA ILE A 546 -25.07 -15.06 -9.11
C ILE A 546 -24.81 -13.65 -9.61
N VAL A 547 -25.59 -13.19 -10.58
CA VAL A 547 -25.40 -11.88 -11.24
C VAL A 547 -25.55 -10.72 -10.25
N HIS A 548 -26.57 -10.74 -9.38
CA HIS A 548 -26.79 -9.66 -8.40
C HIS A 548 -25.79 -9.64 -7.22
N SER A 549 -25.02 -10.72 -7.04
CA SER A 549 -24.05 -10.80 -5.93
C SER A 549 -22.65 -10.29 -6.29
N LEU A 550 -22.36 -10.02 -7.56
CA LEU A 550 -21.03 -9.71 -8.06
C LEU A 550 -20.97 -8.32 -8.69
N PRO A 551 -20.02 -7.48 -8.33
CA PRO A 551 -19.89 -6.12 -8.86
C PRO A 551 -19.10 -6.06 -10.18
N PHE A 552 -19.23 -7.05 -11.05
CA PHE A 552 -18.61 -7.05 -12.38
C PHE A 552 -19.34 -6.13 -13.36
N THR A 553 -18.70 -5.83 -14.48
CA THR A 553 -19.33 -5.12 -15.61
C THR A 553 -20.51 -5.92 -16.15
N GLN A 554 -21.47 -5.22 -16.78
CA GLN A 554 -22.64 -5.88 -17.35
C GLN A 554 -22.25 -6.90 -18.42
N ASP A 555 -21.28 -6.60 -19.28
CA ASP A 555 -20.75 -7.53 -20.29
C ASP A 555 -20.23 -8.85 -19.67
N PHE A 556 -19.47 -8.76 -18.57
CA PHE A 556 -19.00 -9.93 -17.85
C PHE A 556 -20.17 -10.75 -17.29
N LEU A 557 -21.15 -10.08 -16.69
CA LEU A 557 -22.31 -10.71 -16.08
C LEU A 557 -23.22 -11.37 -17.12
N ASP A 558 -23.41 -10.73 -18.27
CA ASP A 558 -24.17 -11.30 -19.39
C ASP A 558 -23.49 -12.57 -19.92
N ARG A 559 -22.17 -12.56 -20.12
CA ARG A 559 -21.41 -13.74 -20.53
C ARG A 559 -21.51 -14.89 -19.52
N VAL A 560 -21.61 -14.56 -18.24
CA VAL A 560 -21.81 -15.56 -17.17
C VAL A 560 -23.25 -16.08 -17.20
N ALA A 561 -24.24 -15.22 -17.33
CA ALA A 561 -25.65 -15.61 -17.39
C ALA A 561 -25.93 -16.53 -18.57
N ASP A 562 -25.53 -16.15 -19.79
CA ASP A 562 -25.67 -16.92 -21.01
C ASP A 562 -25.09 -18.34 -20.86
N GLY A 563 -23.84 -18.43 -20.35
CA GLY A 563 -23.19 -19.73 -20.20
C GLY A 563 -23.83 -20.63 -19.13
N LEU A 564 -24.51 -20.09 -18.13
CA LEU A 564 -25.26 -20.86 -17.13
C LEU A 564 -26.64 -21.28 -17.63
N ASP A 565 -27.29 -20.42 -18.42
CA ASP A 565 -28.57 -20.72 -19.08
C ASP A 565 -28.42 -21.85 -20.11
N ASP A 566 -27.35 -21.85 -20.90
CA ASP A 566 -26.96 -22.92 -21.84
C ASP A 566 -26.88 -24.32 -21.17
N LEU A 567 -26.65 -24.37 -19.85
CA LEU A 567 -26.63 -25.59 -19.04
C LEU A 567 -27.89 -25.84 -18.25
N GLY A 568 -28.94 -25.01 -18.41
CA GLY A 568 -30.24 -25.18 -17.77
C GLY A 568 -30.22 -24.82 -16.27
N LEU A 569 -29.44 -23.83 -15.86
CA LEU A 569 -29.60 -23.22 -14.55
C LEU A 569 -30.77 -22.21 -14.62
N SER A 570 -31.70 -22.30 -13.65
CA SER A 570 -32.85 -21.39 -13.61
C SER A 570 -32.44 -19.92 -13.43
N ALA A 571 -33.22 -19.01 -14.01
CA ALA A 571 -33.03 -17.57 -13.93
C ALA A 571 -33.05 -16.99 -12.48
#